data_0cd96a05faf517fbb5a61c2e16bfe3d4
#
_entry.id   0cd96a05faf517fbb5a61c2e16bfe3d4
#
_cell.length_a   1.000
_cell.length_b   1.000
_cell.length_c   1.000
_cell.angle_alpha   90.00
_cell.angle_beta   90.00
_cell.angle_gamma   90.00
#
_symmetry.space_group_name_H-M   'P 1'
#
loop_
_entity.id
_entity.type
_entity.pdbx_description
1 polymer ?
#
loop_
_entity_poly.entity_id
_entity_poly.type
_entity_poly.pdbx_seq_one_letter_code
_entity_poly.pdbx_strand_id
1 'polypeptide(L)'
;MAGSGVASRNGILIRSAEAMERAATVQTVAFDKTGTLTQGKPVVATIESENQFSEEEILKYAASVETPSEHPIATAIVKEASNRNITVPSVSNFEATAGIGVHGIVDGKSVAVLRDNAATCKIELDGKVIGRITVTDAIRKEAKSTIAELQASGIDVHMLSGDRKETALSVAKEVGIKPENVHAEASPSDKTDIIASLLRPSMMVGDGINDAAALAASDVGVAIASGTNVAMESAAIIIPANTIEATAESIHIAKDALTTIKQNLVFAFMYNVAAIPLAAFGVLGQNGPLIAAAAMGFSDITVIGNAIRLKHKLRKRRIKTQ
;
A
#
# COMPACT_ATOMS: atom_id res chain seq x y z
N MET A 1 -10.95 18.48 12.36
CA MET A 1 -9.71 18.82 13.10
C MET A 1 -9.26 17.74 14.09
N ALA A 2 -10.08 17.18 15.00
CA ALA A 2 -9.60 16.15 15.94
C ALA A 2 -9.09 14.87 15.25
N GLY A 3 -9.80 14.38 14.23
CA GLY A 3 -9.41 13.18 13.47
C GLY A 3 -8.13 13.36 12.66
N SER A 4 -7.99 14.46 11.92
CA SER A 4 -6.78 14.75 11.14
C SER A 4 -5.55 14.97 12.03
N GLY A 5 -5.73 15.58 13.21
CA GLY A 5 -4.64 15.75 14.17
C GLY A 5 -4.16 14.44 14.79
N VAL A 6 -5.02 13.42 14.91
CA VAL A 6 -4.58 12.07 15.36
C VAL A 6 -3.93 11.32 14.20
N ALA A 7 -4.50 11.37 12.99
CA ALA A 7 -3.91 10.79 11.79
C ALA A 7 -2.47 11.28 11.58
N SER A 8 -2.27 12.60 11.64
CA SER A 8 -0.95 13.23 11.49
C SER A 8 0.09 12.73 12.52
N ARG A 9 -0.31 12.48 13.77
CA ARG A 9 0.59 11.91 14.80
C ARG A 9 1.02 10.48 14.51
N ASN A 10 0.24 9.75 13.73
CA ASN A 10 0.56 8.40 13.25
C ASN A 10 1.26 8.43 11.88
N GLY A 11 1.67 9.62 11.43
CA GLY A 11 2.31 9.80 10.13
C GLY A 11 1.35 9.74 8.95
N ILE A 12 0.03 9.65 9.19
CA ILE A 12 -0.99 9.61 8.14
C ILE A 12 -1.45 11.05 7.87
N LEU A 13 -1.21 11.53 6.65
CA LEU A 13 -1.65 12.85 6.22
C LEU A 13 -2.95 12.72 5.41
N ILE A 14 -4.05 13.23 5.94
CA ILE A 14 -5.34 13.34 5.25
C ILE A 14 -5.51 14.78 4.81
N ARG A 15 -5.60 15.02 3.49
CA ARG A 15 -5.52 16.36 2.91
C ARG A 15 -6.81 17.17 3.02
N SER A 16 -7.97 16.51 3.06
CA SER A 16 -9.26 17.21 3.09
C SER A 16 -10.28 16.50 3.97
N ALA A 17 -11.32 17.24 4.39
CA ALA A 17 -12.47 16.68 5.08
C ALA A 17 -13.25 15.71 4.17
N GLU A 18 -13.32 16.00 2.88
CA GLU A 18 -13.95 15.15 1.87
C GLU A 18 -13.24 13.80 1.76
N ALA A 19 -11.91 13.79 1.70
CA ALA A 19 -11.12 12.55 1.70
C ALA A 19 -11.39 11.71 2.96
N MET A 20 -11.52 12.34 4.12
CA MET A 20 -11.88 11.67 5.38
C MET A 20 -13.29 11.08 5.32
N GLU A 21 -14.27 11.81 4.78
CA GLU A 21 -15.64 11.35 4.66
C GLU A 21 -15.74 10.15 3.70
N ARG A 22 -15.11 10.23 2.54
CA ARG A 22 -15.07 9.13 1.55
C ARG A 22 -14.35 7.91 2.12
N ALA A 23 -13.20 8.09 2.78
CA ALA A 23 -12.47 6.99 3.43
C ALA A 23 -13.28 6.28 4.52
N ALA A 24 -14.16 7.02 5.24
CA ALA A 24 -15.05 6.43 6.25
C ALA A 24 -16.11 5.48 5.68
N THR A 25 -16.47 5.63 4.41
CA THR A 25 -17.54 4.89 3.75
C THR A 25 -17.04 3.96 2.65
N VAL A 26 -15.72 3.79 2.51
CA VAL A 26 -15.10 2.94 1.50
C VAL A 26 -15.62 1.52 1.55
N GLN A 27 -15.93 0.96 0.39
CA GLN A 27 -16.44 -0.40 0.20
C GLN A 27 -15.41 -1.32 -0.43
N THR A 28 -14.52 -0.76 -1.26
CA THR A 28 -13.48 -1.51 -1.96
C THR A 28 -12.13 -0.85 -1.78
N VAL A 29 -11.10 -1.65 -1.49
CA VAL A 29 -9.70 -1.21 -1.47
C VAL A 29 -8.92 -2.02 -2.49
N ALA A 30 -8.31 -1.33 -3.45
CA ALA A 30 -7.40 -1.94 -4.40
C ALA A 30 -5.96 -1.56 -4.05
N PHE A 31 -5.09 -2.56 -3.98
CA PHE A 31 -3.66 -2.39 -3.76
C PHE A 31 -2.90 -2.61 -5.06
N ASP A 32 -1.98 -1.72 -5.37
CA ASP A 32 -0.91 -2.10 -6.28
C ASP A 32 -0.05 -3.22 -5.66
N LYS A 33 0.55 -4.08 -6.48
CA LYS A 33 1.43 -5.12 -5.98
C LYS A 33 2.80 -4.56 -5.61
N THR A 34 3.50 -3.97 -6.59
CA THR A 34 4.92 -3.65 -6.51
C THR A 34 5.17 -2.39 -5.67
N GLY A 35 6.06 -2.48 -4.66
CA GLY A 35 6.33 -1.35 -3.76
C GLY A 35 5.21 -1.04 -2.77
N THR A 36 4.04 -1.69 -2.90
CA THR A 36 2.85 -1.50 -2.06
C THR A 36 2.59 -2.73 -1.18
N LEU A 37 2.08 -3.84 -1.73
CA LEU A 37 1.99 -5.13 -1.01
C LEU A 37 3.36 -5.77 -0.82
N THR A 38 4.30 -5.45 -1.70
CA THR A 38 5.69 -5.85 -1.64
C THR A 38 6.58 -4.67 -1.24
N GLN A 39 7.85 -4.96 -0.95
CA GLN A 39 8.78 -3.95 -0.47
C GLN A 39 9.39 -3.08 -1.58
N GLY A 40 9.16 -3.42 -2.87
CA GLY A 40 9.85 -2.82 -4.00
C GLY A 40 11.34 -3.17 -4.04
N LYS A 41 11.73 -4.26 -3.37
CA LYS A 41 13.10 -4.74 -3.25
C LYS A 41 13.16 -6.19 -3.72
N PRO A 42 13.56 -6.43 -4.97
CA PRO A 42 13.71 -7.78 -5.48
C PRO A 42 14.69 -8.60 -4.63
N VAL A 43 14.35 -9.86 -4.41
CA VAL A 43 15.18 -10.85 -3.72
C VAL A 43 15.20 -12.16 -4.52
N VAL A 44 16.28 -12.90 -4.45
CA VAL A 44 16.35 -14.25 -5.02
C VAL A 44 15.45 -15.16 -4.19
N ALA A 45 14.46 -15.76 -4.84
CA ALA A 45 13.52 -16.68 -4.20
C ALA A 45 13.95 -18.13 -4.33
N THR A 46 14.34 -18.56 -5.54
CA THR A 46 14.83 -19.92 -5.80
C THR A 46 15.99 -19.91 -6.78
N ILE A 47 16.88 -20.88 -6.62
CA ILE A 47 17.95 -21.21 -7.54
C ILE A 47 17.75 -22.68 -7.92
N GLU A 48 17.44 -22.92 -9.17
CA GLU A 48 17.28 -24.27 -9.71
C GLU A 48 18.56 -24.67 -10.45
N SER A 49 19.17 -25.75 -10.02
CA SER A 49 20.41 -26.24 -10.59
C SER A 49 20.17 -27.19 -11.75
N GLU A 50 20.99 -27.06 -12.79
CA GLU A 50 21.05 -27.99 -13.91
C GLU A 50 22.49 -28.49 -14.10
N ASN A 51 22.63 -29.68 -14.68
CA ASN A 51 23.95 -30.25 -15.09
C ASN A 51 24.98 -30.37 -13.96
N GLN A 52 24.55 -30.74 -12.74
CA GLN A 52 25.41 -30.98 -11.55
C GLN A 52 26.10 -29.73 -10.98
N PHE A 53 25.73 -28.53 -11.39
CA PHE A 53 26.25 -27.32 -10.77
C PHE A 53 25.55 -27.09 -9.41
N SER A 54 26.29 -26.61 -8.43
CA SER A 54 25.73 -26.20 -7.14
C SER A 54 25.02 -24.83 -7.26
N GLU A 55 24.08 -24.54 -6.34
CA GLU A 55 23.45 -23.22 -6.27
C GLU A 55 24.49 -22.11 -6.07
N GLU A 56 25.54 -22.39 -5.31
CA GLU A 56 26.62 -21.43 -5.05
C GLU A 56 27.42 -21.10 -6.32
N GLU A 57 27.71 -22.11 -7.16
CA GLU A 57 28.40 -21.90 -8.44
C GLU A 57 27.53 -21.10 -9.41
N ILE A 58 26.23 -21.43 -9.51
CA ILE A 58 25.27 -20.68 -10.35
C ILE A 58 25.23 -19.23 -9.90
N LEU A 59 25.08 -19.01 -8.59
CA LEU A 59 24.99 -17.66 -8.02
C LEU A 59 26.30 -16.89 -8.17
N LYS A 60 27.47 -17.56 -8.03
CA LYS A 60 28.80 -16.98 -8.28
C LYS A 60 28.89 -16.42 -9.69
N TYR A 61 28.60 -17.25 -10.72
CA TYR A 61 28.67 -16.80 -12.11
C TYR A 61 27.67 -15.73 -12.45
N ALA A 62 26.41 -15.88 -11.98
CA ALA A 62 25.37 -14.87 -12.19
C ALA A 62 25.73 -13.53 -11.57
N ALA A 63 26.18 -13.52 -10.31
CA ALA A 63 26.56 -12.31 -9.60
C ALA A 63 27.80 -11.63 -10.24
N SER A 64 28.74 -12.42 -10.75
CA SER A 64 29.93 -11.88 -11.43
C SER A 64 29.55 -11.04 -12.65
N VAL A 65 28.67 -11.55 -13.50
CA VAL A 65 28.23 -10.85 -14.72
C VAL A 65 27.26 -9.70 -14.39
N GLU A 66 26.43 -9.85 -13.36
CA GLU A 66 25.46 -8.82 -12.96
C GLU A 66 26.06 -7.67 -12.12
N THR A 67 27.31 -7.81 -11.64
CA THR A 67 27.95 -6.76 -10.82
C THR A 67 28.01 -5.39 -11.50
N PRO A 68 28.28 -5.26 -12.82
CA PRO A 68 28.27 -3.97 -13.50
C PRO A 68 26.88 -3.50 -13.91
N SER A 69 25.85 -4.32 -13.74
CA SER A 69 24.48 -4.02 -14.18
C SER A 69 23.73 -3.18 -13.12
N GLU A 70 23.03 -2.15 -13.56
CA GLU A 70 22.17 -1.32 -12.69
C GLU A 70 20.73 -1.86 -12.58
N HIS A 71 20.44 -3.02 -13.17
CA HIS A 71 19.10 -3.57 -13.18
C HIS A 71 18.69 -4.05 -11.77
N PRO A 72 17.43 -3.87 -11.32
CA PRO A 72 16.98 -4.32 -9.99
C PRO A 72 17.18 -5.83 -9.73
N ILE A 73 17.06 -6.67 -10.77
CA ILE A 73 17.33 -8.11 -10.69
C ILE A 73 18.82 -8.36 -10.41
N ALA A 74 19.71 -7.63 -11.06
CA ALA A 74 21.16 -7.69 -10.82
C ALA A 74 21.49 -7.40 -9.36
N THR A 75 20.94 -6.30 -8.83
CA THR A 75 21.11 -5.93 -7.43
C THR A 75 20.67 -7.05 -6.48
N ALA A 76 19.56 -7.74 -6.79
CA ALA A 76 19.09 -8.87 -5.99
C ALA A 76 20.05 -10.07 -6.01
N ILE A 77 20.56 -10.42 -7.20
CA ILE A 77 21.49 -11.54 -7.40
C ILE A 77 22.84 -11.28 -6.70
N VAL A 78 23.40 -10.09 -6.89
CA VAL A 78 24.68 -9.69 -6.26
C VAL A 78 24.55 -9.64 -4.74
N LYS A 79 23.43 -9.11 -4.24
CA LYS A 79 23.13 -9.07 -2.80
C LYS A 79 22.99 -10.45 -2.20
N GLU A 80 22.35 -11.39 -2.90
CA GLU A 80 22.20 -12.76 -2.42
C GLU A 80 23.55 -13.48 -2.37
N ALA A 81 24.43 -13.29 -3.36
CA ALA A 81 25.80 -13.81 -3.32
C ALA A 81 26.57 -13.26 -2.10
N SER A 82 26.43 -11.97 -1.80
CA SER A 82 27.03 -11.36 -0.61
C SER A 82 26.47 -11.95 0.68
N ASN A 83 25.15 -12.16 0.79
CA ASN A 83 24.49 -12.76 1.96
C ASN A 83 25.01 -14.18 2.24
N ARG A 84 25.30 -14.95 1.18
CA ARG A 84 25.87 -16.30 1.27
C ARG A 84 27.40 -16.32 1.41
N ASN A 85 28.04 -15.14 1.52
CA ASN A 85 29.51 -14.98 1.58
C ASN A 85 30.24 -15.62 0.39
N ILE A 86 29.63 -15.60 -0.79
CA ILE A 86 30.24 -16.11 -2.02
C ILE A 86 31.21 -15.08 -2.57
N THR A 87 32.46 -15.49 -2.83
CA THR A 87 33.44 -14.65 -3.51
C THR A 87 33.05 -14.49 -4.97
N VAL A 88 32.79 -13.25 -5.39
CA VAL A 88 32.36 -12.91 -6.75
C VAL A 88 33.58 -12.49 -7.57
N PRO A 89 34.01 -13.26 -8.58
CA PRO A 89 35.09 -12.88 -9.48
C PRO A 89 34.75 -11.67 -10.34
N SER A 90 35.77 -10.97 -10.80
CA SER A 90 35.59 -9.87 -11.76
C SER A 90 35.18 -10.39 -13.14
N VAL A 91 34.29 -9.66 -13.79
CA VAL A 91 33.87 -9.90 -15.18
C VAL A 91 34.71 -9.04 -16.14
N SER A 92 35.03 -9.59 -17.30
CA SER A 92 35.58 -8.86 -18.44
C SER A 92 34.66 -8.98 -19.66
N ASN A 93 34.79 -8.06 -20.62
CA ASN A 93 33.94 -8.00 -21.82
C ASN A 93 32.44 -8.02 -21.50
N PHE A 94 32.04 -7.22 -20.49
CA PHE A 94 30.64 -7.08 -20.12
C PHE A 94 29.85 -6.37 -21.23
N GLU A 95 28.74 -6.99 -21.63
CA GLU A 95 27.77 -6.40 -22.55
C GLU A 95 26.36 -6.64 -22.05
N ALA A 96 25.53 -5.61 -22.10
CA ALA A 96 24.10 -5.64 -21.75
C ALA A 96 23.24 -5.42 -23.00
N THR A 97 22.32 -6.34 -23.26
CA THR A 97 21.35 -6.23 -24.36
C THR A 97 19.95 -6.07 -23.78
N ALA A 98 19.35 -4.92 -24.03
CA ALA A 98 18.01 -4.58 -23.51
C ALA A 98 16.96 -5.64 -23.89
N GLY A 99 16.21 -6.14 -22.91
CA GLY A 99 15.16 -7.14 -23.09
C GLY A 99 15.66 -8.60 -23.28
N ILE A 100 16.95 -8.82 -23.41
CA ILE A 100 17.56 -10.16 -23.57
C ILE A 100 18.29 -10.57 -22.30
N GLY A 101 19.26 -9.77 -21.84
CA GLY A 101 20.07 -10.05 -20.66
C GLY A 101 21.47 -9.47 -20.74
N VAL A 102 22.37 -10.03 -19.96
CA VAL A 102 23.77 -9.61 -19.87
C VAL A 102 24.70 -10.79 -20.13
N HIS A 103 25.90 -10.50 -20.65
CA HIS A 103 26.94 -11.51 -20.80
C HIS A 103 28.35 -10.93 -20.52
N GLY A 104 29.32 -11.82 -20.28
CA GLY A 104 30.69 -11.45 -20.03
C GLY A 104 31.60 -12.68 -19.85
N ILE A 105 32.87 -12.44 -19.62
CA ILE A 105 33.85 -13.50 -19.38
C ILE A 105 34.23 -13.48 -17.90
N VAL A 106 34.08 -14.63 -17.22
CA VAL A 106 34.37 -14.84 -15.80
C VAL A 106 35.29 -16.07 -15.69
N ASP A 107 36.44 -15.92 -15.07
CA ASP A 107 37.47 -17.00 -14.93
C ASP A 107 37.78 -17.67 -16.29
N GLY A 108 37.83 -16.92 -17.39
CA GLY A 108 38.10 -17.40 -18.75
C GLY A 108 36.94 -18.11 -19.44
N LYS A 109 35.76 -18.19 -18.85
CA LYS A 109 34.54 -18.82 -19.39
C LYS A 109 33.53 -17.78 -19.80
N SER A 110 32.80 -18.08 -20.90
CA SER A 110 31.67 -17.21 -21.31
C SER A 110 30.45 -17.46 -20.40
N VAL A 111 30.00 -16.43 -19.76
CA VAL A 111 28.82 -16.48 -18.87
C VAL A 111 27.74 -15.52 -19.40
N ALA A 112 26.50 -16.00 -19.46
CA ALA A 112 25.34 -15.17 -19.79
C ALA A 112 24.22 -15.34 -18.77
N VAL A 113 23.56 -14.22 -18.40
CA VAL A 113 22.32 -14.20 -17.63
C VAL A 113 21.23 -13.67 -18.54
N LEU A 114 20.36 -14.56 -18.97
CA LEU A 114 19.36 -14.28 -20.00
C LEU A 114 17.94 -14.39 -19.43
N ARG A 115 17.03 -13.59 -19.97
CA ARG A 115 15.60 -13.70 -19.63
C ARG A 115 15.10 -15.10 -19.93
N ASP A 116 14.30 -15.67 -19.04
CA ASP A 116 13.72 -17.00 -19.19
C ASP A 116 12.18 -16.97 -19.07
N ASN A 117 11.52 -17.99 -19.65
CA ASN A 117 10.07 -18.12 -19.57
C ASN A 117 9.62 -18.90 -18.32
N ALA A 118 10.43 -19.81 -17.82
CA ALA A 118 10.14 -20.64 -16.65
C ALA A 118 10.55 -19.99 -15.32
N ALA A 119 11.55 -19.09 -15.37
CA ALA A 119 12.07 -18.37 -14.22
C ALA A 119 12.28 -16.89 -14.55
N THR A 120 12.87 -16.12 -13.65
CA THR A 120 13.24 -14.73 -13.96
C THR A 120 14.37 -14.67 -14.96
N CYS A 121 15.41 -15.49 -14.74
CA CYS A 121 16.53 -15.62 -15.67
C CYS A 121 17.11 -17.05 -15.65
N LYS A 122 17.73 -17.42 -16.76
CA LYS A 122 18.57 -18.59 -16.90
C LYS A 122 20.04 -18.17 -16.96
N ILE A 123 20.91 -19.01 -16.44
CA ILE A 123 22.34 -18.80 -16.43
C ILE A 123 22.99 -19.79 -17.40
N GLU A 124 23.76 -19.28 -18.35
CA GLU A 124 24.51 -20.09 -19.32
C GLU A 124 26.00 -19.94 -19.07
N LEU A 125 26.71 -21.07 -19.12
CA LEU A 125 28.17 -21.18 -19.08
C LEU A 125 28.65 -21.85 -20.35
N ASP A 126 29.50 -21.19 -21.14
CA ASP A 126 29.97 -21.65 -22.45
C ASP A 126 28.82 -22.16 -23.36
N GLY A 127 27.71 -21.43 -23.37
CA GLY A 127 26.52 -21.73 -24.17
C GLY A 127 25.62 -22.86 -23.65
N LYS A 128 25.90 -23.41 -22.45
CA LYS A 128 25.05 -24.43 -21.82
C LYS A 128 24.37 -23.88 -20.60
N VAL A 129 23.08 -24.15 -20.44
CA VAL A 129 22.30 -23.75 -19.24
C VAL A 129 22.84 -24.55 -18.05
N ILE A 130 23.25 -23.84 -17.01
CA ILE A 130 23.72 -24.42 -15.74
C ILE A 130 22.70 -24.31 -14.62
N GLY A 131 21.73 -23.41 -14.77
CA GLY A 131 20.64 -23.23 -13.79
C GLY A 131 19.74 -22.05 -14.10
N ARG A 132 18.73 -21.88 -13.24
CA ARG A 132 17.77 -20.78 -13.30
C ARG A 132 17.66 -20.07 -11.96
N ILE A 133 17.45 -18.78 -12.00
CA ILE A 133 17.21 -17.96 -10.81
C ILE A 133 15.84 -17.30 -10.94
N THR A 134 15.01 -17.51 -9.92
CA THR A 134 13.74 -16.78 -9.77
C THR A 134 13.94 -15.66 -8.76
N VAL A 135 13.66 -14.44 -9.20
CA VAL A 135 13.68 -13.24 -8.36
C VAL A 135 12.25 -12.80 -8.14
N THR A 136 11.90 -12.57 -6.89
CA THR A 136 10.59 -12.07 -6.49
C THR A 136 10.75 -10.80 -5.66
N ASP A 137 9.72 -9.98 -5.61
CA ASP A 137 9.69 -8.85 -4.69
C ASP A 137 9.14 -9.33 -3.34
N ALA A 138 9.88 -9.09 -2.27
CA ALA A 138 9.52 -9.56 -0.94
C ALA A 138 8.19 -8.95 -0.48
N ILE A 139 7.24 -9.81 -0.12
CA ILE A 139 5.96 -9.39 0.44
C ILE A 139 6.21 -8.72 1.81
N ARG A 140 5.50 -7.63 2.07
CA ARG A 140 5.57 -6.95 3.38
C ARG A 140 4.99 -7.88 4.45
N LYS A 141 5.66 -7.95 5.60
CA LYS A 141 5.27 -8.83 6.72
C LYS A 141 3.85 -8.57 7.20
N GLU A 142 3.44 -7.31 7.18
CA GLU A 142 2.14 -6.82 7.62
C GLU A 142 1.04 -6.91 6.55
N ALA A 143 1.36 -7.25 5.31
CA ALA A 143 0.39 -7.26 4.21
C ALA A 143 -0.79 -8.20 4.49
N LYS A 144 -0.50 -9.43 4.91
CA LYS A 144 -1.52 -10.44 5.21
C LYS A 144 -2.46 -10.01 6.33
N SER A 145 -1.94 -9.44 7.42
CA SER A 145 -2.74 -8.98 8.55
C SER A 145 -3.60 -7.77 8.17
N THR A 146 -3.05 -6.85 7.40
CA THR A 146 -3.78 -5.67 6.91
C THR A 146 -4.96 -6.06 6.02
N ILE A 147 -4.74 -6.99 5.08
CA ILE A 147 -5.79 -7.47 4.18
C ILE A 147 -6.88 -8.20 4.97
N ALA A 148 -6.50 -9.06 5.91
CA ALA A 148 -7.46 -9.75 6.77
C ALA A 148 -8.30 -8.77 7.63
N GLU A 149 -7.70 -7.70 8.15
CA GLU A 149 -8.39 -6.65 8.91
C GLU A 149 -9.41 -5.90 8.05
N LEU A 150 -9.03 -5.54 6.81
CA LEU A 150 -9.93 -4.87 5.87
C LEU A 150 -11.13 -5.77 5.51
N GLN A 151 -10.87 -7.03 5.17
CA GLN A 151 -11.91 -8.02 4.85
C GLN A 151 -12.84 -8.28 6.05
N ALA A 152 -12.29 -8.39 7.27
CA ALA A 152 -13.08 -8.52 8.49
C ALA A 152 -13.96 -7.29 8.77
N SER A 153 -13.58 -6.12 8.25
CA SER A 153 -14.37 -4.88 8.31
C SER A 153 -15.43 -4.78 7.21
N GLY A 154 -15.62 -5.83 6.41
CA GLY A 154 -16.61 -5.90 5.31
C GLY A 154 -16.16 -5.15 4.05
N ILE A 155 -14.87 -4.87 3.91
CA ILE A 155 -14.29 -4.19 2.74
C ILE A 155 -13.83 -5.24 1.74
N ASP A 156 -14.21 -5.07 0.47
CA ASP A 156 -13.71 -5.92 -0.61
C ASP A 156 -12.29 -5.50 -1.00
N VAL A 157 -11.38 -6.48 -1.06
CA VAL A 157 -9.95 -6.18 -1.31
C VAL A 157 -9.51 -6.76 -2.63
N HIS A 158 -8.97 -5.90 -3.49
CA HIS A 158 -8.45 -6.22 -4.81
C HIS A 158 -6.94 -6.01 -4.88
N MET A 159 -6.29 -6.71 -5.81
CA MET A 159 -4.89 -6.49 -6.16
C MET A 159 -4.76 -6.20 -7.65
N LEU A 160 -4.01 -5.14 -7.99
CA LEU A 160 -3.65 -4.78 -9.34
C LEU A 160 -2.17 -5.02 -9.57
N SER A 161 -1.81 -5.60 -10.71
CA SER A 161 -0.41 -5.91 -11.03
C SER A 161 -0.19 -5.91 -12.54
N GLY A 162 0.94 -5.39 -12.98
CA GLY A 162 1.43 -5.56 -14.35
C GLY A 162 2.12 -6.91 -14.61
N ASP A 163 2.27 -7.74 -13.57
CA ASP A 163 2.94 -9.04 -13.67
C ASP A 163 2.05 -10.08 -14.35
N ARG A 164 2.69 -11.19 -14.76
CA ARG A 164 2.01 -12.39 -15.25
C ARG A 164 1.01 -12.92 -14.22
N LYS A 165 -0.08 -13.50 -14.71
CA LYS A 165 -1.19 -13.98 -13.89
C LYS A 165 -0.76 -14.94 -12.80
N GLU A 166 0.15 -15.87 -13.10
CA GLU A 166 0.65 -16.87 -12.15
C GLU A 166 1.37 -16.21 -10.97
N THR A 167 2.23 -15.22 -11.26
CA THR A 167 2.97 -14.47 -10.23
C THR A 167 2.02 -13.66 -9.35
N ALA A 168 1.07 -12.97 -9.96
CA ALA A 168 0.08 -12.19 -9.24
C ALA A 168 -0.79 -13.07 -8.33
N LEU A 169 -1.28 -14.21 -8.83
CA LEU A 169 -2.05 -15.17 -8.04
C LEU A 169 -1.27 -15.78 -6.88
N SER A 170 0.04 -16.03 -7.06
CA SER A 170 0.90 -16.53 -5.97
C SER A 170 0.98 -15.53 -4.82
N VAL A 171 1.23 -14.25 -5.12
CA VAL A 171 1.26 -13.17 -4.11
C VAL A 171 -0.11 -13.02 -3.44
N ALA A 172 -1.19 -12.99 -4.23
CA ALA A 172 -2.55 -12.85 -3.72
C ALA A 172 -2.92 -13.98 -2.73
N LYS A 173 -2.56 -15.22 -3.06
CA LYS A 173 -2.76 -16.38 -2.19
C LYS A 173 -2.02 -16.22 -0.86
N GLU A 174 -0.79 -15.72 -0.87
CA GLU A 174 0.03 -15.53 0.32
C GLU A 174 -0.54 -14.45 1.24
N VAL A 175 -1.03 -13.35 0.67
CA VAL A 175 -1.61 -12.24 1.44
C VAL A 175 -3.10 -12.45 1.76
N GLY A 176 -3.77 -13.44 1.17
CA GLY A 176 -5.17 -13.77 1.45
C GLY A 176 -6.20 -13.00 0.62
N ILE A 177 -5.83 -12.55 -0.59
CA ILE A 177 -6.76 -11.96 -1.57
C ILE A 177 -7.34 -13.08 -2.43
N LYS A 178 -8.65 -13.01 -2.71
CA LYS A 178 -9.36 -14.00 -3.52
C LYS A 178 -8.90 -13.94 -4.97
N PRO A 179 -8.81 -15.10 -5.68
CA PRO A 179 -8.36 -15.13 -7.08
C PRO A 179 -9.20 -14.25 -8.03
N GLU A 180 -10.51 -14.14 -7.79
CA GLU A 180 -11.43 -13.31 -8.58
C GLU A 180 -11.16 -11.81 -8.45
N ASN A 181 -10.48 -11.38 -7.37
CA ASN A 181 -10.12 -10.00 -7.09
C ASN A 181 -8.69 -9.66 -7.53
N VAL A 182 -8.06 -10.53 -8.32
CA VAL A 182 -6.71 -10.31 -8.84
C VAL A 182 -6.77 -9.86 -10.28
N HIS A 183 -6.27 -8.66 -10.54
CA HIS A 183 -6.16 -8.05 -11.87
C HIS A 183 -4.69 -8.05 -12.28
N ALA A 184 -4.30 -9.09 -13.00
CA ALA A 184 -2.94 -9.28 -13.49
C ALA A 184 -2.76 -8.69 -14.90
N GLU A 185 -1.50 -8.53 -15.34
CA GLU A 185 -1.12 -8.04 -16.68
C GLU A 185 -1.73 -6.68 -17.04
N ALA A 186 -2.11 -5.91 -16.00
CA ALA A 186 -2.76 -4.62 -16.15
C ALA A 186 -1.74 -3.52 -16.49
N SER A 187 -1.92 -2.86 -17.63
CA SER A 187 -1.22 -1.62 -17.96
C SER A 187 -1.65 -0.46 -17.05
N PRO A 188 -0.94 0.67 -16.99
CA PRO A 188 -1.38 1.83 -16.23
C PRO A 188 -2.78 2.35 -16.60
N SER A 189 -3.18 2.27 -17.88
CA SER A 189 -4.53 2.59 -18.35
C SER A 189 -5.56 1.60 -17.83
N ASP A 190 -5.25 0.28 -17.92
CA ASP A 190 -6.15 -0.75 -17.43
C ASP A 190 -6.42 -0.63 -15.93
N LYS A 191 -5.40 -0.29 -15.15
CA LYS A 191 -5.57 -0.02 -13.70
C LYS A 191 -6.59 1.08 -13.44
N THR A 192 -6.58 2.15 -14.26
CA THR A 192 -7.53 3.25 -14.15
C THR A 192 -8.96 2.79 -14.44
N ASP A 193 -9.14 2.00 -15.50
CA ASP A 193 -10.45 1.48 -15.89
C ASP A 193 -10.98 0.46 -14.87
N ILE A 194 -10.11 -0.40 -14.35
CA ILE A 194 -10.46 -1.34 -13.27
C ILE A 194 -10.97 -0.58 -12.05
N ILE A 195 -10.21 0.41 -11.56
CA ILE A 195 -10.60 1.22 -10.39
C ILE A 195 -11.96 1.90 -10.62
N ALA A 196 -12.21 2.44 -11.82
CA ALA A 196 -13.47 3.07 -12.17
C ALA A 196 -14.66 2.09 -12.15
N SER A 197 -14.42 0.80 -12.39
CA SER A 197 -15.43 -0.26 -12.41
C SER A 197 -15.74 -0.87 -11.03
N LEU A 198 -14.88 -0.66 -10.04
CA LEU A 198 -15.06 -1.23 -8.70
C LEU A 198 -16.23 -0.61 -7.95
N LEU A 199 -16.74 -1.36 -6.97
CA LEU A 199 -17.82 -0.91 -6.09
C LEU A 199 -17.37 0.32 -5.29
N ARG A 200 -18.16 1.39 -5.35
CA ARG A 200 -17.85 2.70 -4.77
C ARG A 200 -18.47 2.90 -3.38
N PRO A 201 -17.87 3.72 -2.51
CA PRO A 201 -16.58 4.43 -2.71
C PRO A 201 -15.39 3.49 -2.75
N SER A 202 -14.52 3.68 -3.75
CA SER A 202 -13.30 2.91 -3.95
C SER A 202 -12.07 3.64 -3.41
N MET A 203 -11.09 2.86 -2.91
CA MET A 203 -9.79 3.36 -2.48
C MET A 203 -8.70 2.66 -3.29
N MET A 204 -7.76 3.43 -3.83
CA MET A 204 -6.54 2.89 -4.46
C MET A 204 -5.34 3.18 -3.59
N VAL A 205 -4.51 2.17 -3.34
CA VAL A 205 -3.26 2.27 -2.58
C VAL A 205 -2.10 1.92 -3.50
N GLY A 206 -1.13 2.82 -3.65
CA GLY A 206 0.00 2.64 -4.54
C GLY A 206 1.23 3.46 -4.12
N ASP A 207 2.38 3.16 -4.73
CA ASP A 207 3.60 3.96 -4.59
C ASP A 207 3.66 5.14 -5.57
N GLY A 208 2.82 5.10 -6.60
CA GLY A 208 2.52 6.15 -7.55
C GLY A 208 3.52 6.39 -8.66
N ILE A 209 4.51 5.52 -8.85
CA ILE A 209 5.39 5.64 -10.02
C ILE A 209 4.58 5.37 -11.30
N ASN A 210 3.74 4.32 -11.28
CA ASN A 210 2.89 3.90 -12.39
C ASN A 210 1.39 4.04 -12.10
N ASP A 211 1.02 4.46 -10.90
CA ASP A 211 -0.36 4.41 -10.39
C ASP A 211 -1.01 5.78 -10.21
N ALA A 212 -0.31 6.88 -10.55
CA ALA A 212 -0.82 8.23 -10.32
C ALA A 212 -2.20 8.47 -10.95
N ALA A 213 -2.45 7.94 -12.15
CA ALA A 213 -3.74 8.03 -12.82
C ALA A 213 -4.83 7.20 -12.10
N ALA A 214 -4.50 5.98 -11.65
CA ALA A 214 -5.42 5.12 -10.89
C ALA A 214 -5.73 5.71 -9.51
N LEU A 215 -4.72 6.30 -8.82
CA LEU A 215 -4.91 7.03 -7.56
C LEU A 215 -5.88 8.19 -7.73
N ALA A 216 -5.74 8.97 -8.82
CA ALA A 216 -6.62 10.10 -9.12
C ALA A 216 -8.03 9.66 -9.55
N ALA A 217 -8.19 8.50 -10.18
CA ALA A 217 -9.48 7.97 -10.62
C ALA A 217 -10.30 7.34 -9.49
N SER A 218 -9.66 6.95 -8.39
CA SER A 218 -10.33 6.40 -7.20
C SER A 218 -11.06 7.49 -6.42
N ASP A 219 -12.06 7.11 -5.60
CA ASP A 219 -12.70 8.06 -4.69
C ASP A 219 -11.73 8.51 -3.59
N VAL A 220 -10.77 7.67 -3.21
CA VAL A 220 -9.71 7.97 -2.24
C VAL A 220 -8.39 7.39 -2.73
N GLY A 221 -7.53 8.21 -3.29
CA GLY A 221 -6.15 7.82 -3.58
C GLY A 221 -5.28 7.86 -2.32
N VAL A 222 -4.54 6.78 -2.06
CA VAL A 222 -3.60 6.64 -0.94
C VAL A 222 -2.20 6.40 -1.49
N ALA A 223 -1.30 7.35 -1.27
CA ALA A 223 0.11 7.21 -1.66
C ALA A 223 0.97 6.80 -0.47
N ILE A 224 1.93 5.89 -0.74
CA ILE A 224 2.98 5.55 0.21
C ILE A 224 4.09 6.60 0.12
N ALA A 225 4.57 7.10 1.26
CA ALA A 225 5.56 8.20 1.32
C ALA A 225 6.94 7.89 0.70
N SER A 226 7.21 6.64 0.32
CA SER A 226 8.39 6.25 -0.48
C SER A 226 8.22 6.48 -1.98
N GLY A 227 7.01 6.82 -2.42
CA GLY A 227 6.67 7.03 -3.82
C GLY A 227 7.15 8.37 -4.38
N THR A 228 6.83 8.62 -5.64
CA THR A 228 7.19 9.85 -6.34
C THR A 228 6.43 11.07 -5.82
N ASN A 229 6.98 12.26 -6.04
CA ASN A 229 6.29 13.52 -5.73
C ASN A 229 4.94 13.63 -6.45
N VAL A 230 4.85 13.12 -7.68
CA VAL A 230 3.60 13.11 -8.48
C VAL A 230 2.51 12.29 -7.81
N ALA A 231 2.85 11.11 -7.27
CA ALA A 231 1.90 10.30 -6.53
C ALA A 231 1.44 10.98 -5.25
N MET A 232 2.39 11.55 -4.53
CA MET A 232 2.05 12.30 -3.32
C MET A 232 1.15 13.49 -3.62
N GLU A 233 1.32 14.18 -4.75
CA GLU A 233 0.45 15.29 -5.16
C GLU A 233 -0.98 14.84 -5.54
N SER A 234 -1.11 13.69 -6.19
CA SER A 234 -2.39 13.15 -6.65
C SER A 234 -3.20 12.45 -5.54
N ALA A 235 -2.56 12.06 -4.45
CA ALA A 235 -3.22 11.30 -3.39
C ALA A 235 -3.99 12.19 -2.40
N ALA A 236 -5.17 11.73 -2.00
CA ALA A 236 -5.98 12.34 -0.96
C ALA A 236 -5.48 12.01 0.46
N ILE A 237 -4.82 10.86 0.62
CA ILE A 237 -4.19 10.38 1.85
C ILE A 237 -2.76 9.97 1.56
N ILE A 238 -1.83 10.32 2.46
CA ILE A 238 -0.43 9.86 2.39
C ILE A 238 -0.14 9.06 3.65
N ILE A 239 0.41 7.85 3.48
CA ILE A 239 0.80 6.94 4.57
C ILE A 239 2.33 6.78 4.63
N PRO A 240 2.92 6.44 5.80
CA PRO A 240 4.36 6.24 5.91
C PRO A 240 4.87 5.08 5.03
N ALA A 241 6.11 5.19 4.57
CA ALA A 241 6.75 4.27 3.62
C ALA A 241 6.78 2.79 4.07
N ASN A 242 6.80 2.55 5.37
CA ASN A 242 7.04 1.21 5.92
C ASN A 242 5.81 0.59 6.60
N THR A 243 4.62 1.18 6.44
CA THR A 243 3.43 0.76 7.18
C THR A 243 2.19 0.72 6.30
N ILE A 244 2.00 -0.39 5.56
CA ILE A 244 0.76 -0.60 4.79
C ILE A 244 -0.48 -0.71 5.72
N GLU A 245 -0.30 -1.10 6.97
CA GLU A 245 -1.32 -1.09 8.04
C GLU A 245 -1.96 0.29 8.23
N ALA A 246 -1.21 1.36 7.93
CA ALA A 246 -1.72 2.72 7.97
C ALA A 246 -2.92 2.93 7.01
N THR A 247 -3.10 2.07 6.01
CA THR A 247 -4.30 2.07 5.16
C THR A 247 -5.54 1.70 5.97
N ALA A 248 -5.53 0.58 6.69
CA ALA A 248 -6.64 0.17 7.55
C ALA A 248 -6.85 1.18 8.68
N GLU A 249 -5.77 1.68 9.29
CA GLU A 249 -5.83 2.70 10.34
C GLU A 249 -6.46 4.01 9.83
N SER A 250 -6.15 4.46 8.61
CA SER A 250 -6.74 5.66 8.01
C SER A 250 -8.27 5.53 7.87
N ILE A 251 -8.77 4.37 7.45
CA ILE A 251 -10.19 4.06 7.34
C ILE A 251 -10.86 4.07 8.72
N HIS A 252 -10.23 3.47 9.72
CA HIS A 252 -10.76 3.46 11.07
C HIS A 252 -10.83 4.87 11.69
N ILE A 253 -9.78 5.66 11.53
CA ILE A 253 -9.77 7.07 11.98
C ILE A 253 -10.89 7.85 11.30
N ALA A 254 -11.07 7.65 10.00
CA ALA A 254 -12.11 8.29 9.22
C ALA A 254 -13.52 7.88 9.71
N LYS A 255 -13.79 6.60 9.93
CA LYS A 255 -15.06 6.08 10.47
C LYS A 255 -15.37 6.64 11.86
N ASP A 256 -14.39 6.68 12.75
CA ASP A 256 -14.55 7.22 14.10
C ASP A 256 -14.78 8.74 14.08
N ALA A 257 -14.09 9.48 13.20
CA ALA A 257 -14.28 10.90 13.01
C ALA A 257 -15.68 11.23 12.46
N LEU A 258 -16.11 10.52 11.41
CA LEU A 258 -17.45 10.71 10.81
C LEU A 258 -18.57 10.39 11.82
N THR A 259 -18.40 9.32 12.60
CA THR A 259 -19.36 8.97 13.67
C THR A 259 -19.47 10.08 14.71
N THR A 260 -18.32 10.65 15.12
CA THR A 260 -18.30 11.77 16.08
C THR A 260 -18.95 13.03 15.51
N ILE A 261 -18.72 13.33 14.21
CA ILE A 261 -19.37 14.45 13.53
C ILE A 261 -20.88 14.26 13.51
N LYS A 262 -21.37 13.06 13.13
CA LYS A 262 -22.81 12.76 13.13
C LYS A 262 -23.43 12.88 14.52
N GLN A 263 -22.77 12.40 15.57
CA GLN A 263 -23.21 12.55 16.95
C GLN A 263 -23.30 14.02 17.36
N ASN A 264 -22.27 14.81 17.05
CA ASN A 264 -22.24 16.24 17.36
C ASN A 264 -23.37 16.99 16.64
N LEU A 265 -23.65 16.64 15.40
CA LEU A 265 -24.73 17.23 14.62
C LEU A 265 -26.09 16.91 15.26
N VAL A 266 -26.32 15.63 15.63
CA VAL A 266 -27.57 15.23 16.32
C VAL A 266 -27.74 16.00 17.63
N PHE A 267 -26.69 16.12 18.46
CA PHE A 267 -26.79 16.91 19.70
C PHE A 267 -27.13 18.37 19.42
N ALA A 268 -26.44 19.00 18.46
CA ALA A 268 -26.71 20.41 18.12
C ALA A 268 -28.15 20.62 17.61
N PHE A 269 -28.68 19.71 16.78
CA PHE A 269 -30.06 19.78 16.30
C PHE A 269 -31.08 19.54 17.41
N MET A 270 -30.82 18.58 18.29
CA MET A 270 -31.73 18.20 19.35
C MET A 270 -32.06 19.37 20.30
N TYR A 271 -31.05 20.17 20.67
CA TYR A 271 -31.23 21.36 21.48
C TYR A 271 -32.09 22.41 20.76
N ASN A 272 -31.83 22.63 19.47
CA ASN A 272 -32.59 23.61 18.69
C ASN A 272 -34.05 23.18 18.45
N VAL A 273 -34.29 21.91 18.13
CA VAL A 273 -35.61 21.33 17.91
C VAL A 273 -36.48 21.42 19.21
N ALA A 274 -35.87 21.28 20.38
CA ALA A 274 -36.54 21.41 21.64
C ALA A 274 -36.77 22.90 22.05
N ALA A 275 -35.73 23.71 21.92
CA ALA A 275 -35.76 25.11 22.42
C ALA A 275 -36.62 26.04 21.56
N ILE A 276 -36.64 25.91 20.24
CA ILE A 276 -37.36 26.81 19.33
C ILE A 276 -38.89 26.75 19.55
N PRO A 277 -39.56 25.57 19.57
CA PRO A 277 -40.98 25.50 19.87
C PRO A 277 -41.33 26.02 21.28
N LEU A 278 -40.52 25.67 22.29
CA LEU A 278 -40.76 26.16 23.66
C LEU A 278 -40.68 27.68 23.75
N ALA A 279 -39.77 28.30 23.01
CA ALA A 279 -39.69 29.75 22.92
C ALA A 279 -40.88 30.35 22.15
N ALA A 280 -41.27 29.75 21.01
CA ALA A 280 -42.34 30.20 20.16
C ALA A 280 -43.71 30.15 20.87
N PHE A 281 -43.94 29.13 21.67
CA PHE A 281 -45.16 29.00 22.49
C PHE A 281 -45.14 29.82 23.80
N GLY A 282 -44.09 30.60 24.04
CA GLY A 282 -43.97 31.43 25.24
C GLY A 282 -43.78 30.65 26.56
N VAL A 283 -43.53 29.33 26.47
CA VAL A 283 -43.36 28.46 27.66
C VAL A 283 -42.17 28.88 28.51
N LEU A 284 -41.14 29.50 27.88
CA LEU A 284 -39.92 29.94 28.56
C LEU A 284 -40.08 31.28 29.31
N GLY A 285 -41.20 32.00 29.13
CA GLY A 285 -41.51 33.26 29.79
C GLY A 285 -40.39 34.31 29.64
N GLN A 286 -40.25 35.19 30.62
CA GLN A 286 -39.21 36.25 30.62
C GLN A 286 -37.80 35.73 30.71
N ASN A 287 -37.60 34.49 31.16
CA ASN A 287 -36.27 33.83 31.26
C ASN A 287 -35.85 33.11 29.96
N GLY A 288 -36.63 33.20 28.89
CA GLY A 288 -36.38 32.57 27.60
C GLY A 288 -34.95 32.79 27.05
N PRO A 289 -34.45 34.03 26.99
CA PRO A 289 -33.08 34.29 26.51
C PRO A 289 -31.99 33.65 27.37
N LEU A 290 -32.16 33.62 28.69
CA LEU A 290 -31.20 32.99 29.60
C LEU A 290 -31.17 31.46 29.44
N ILE A 291 -32.34 30.84 29.31
CA ILE A 291 -32.48 29.40 29.09
C ILE A 291 -31.89 29.00 27.72
N ALA A 292 -32.14 29.77 26.67
CA ALA A 292 -31.56 29.55 25.35
C ALA A 292 -30.03 29.66 25.36
N ALA A 293 -29.48 30.68 26.02
CA ALA A 293 -28.04 30.86 26.17
C ALA A 293 -27.39 29.69 26.95
N ALA A 294 -28.03 29.23 28.03
CA ALA A 294 -27.57 28.06 28.78
C ALA A 294 -27.59 26.77 27.92
N ALA A 295 -28.66 26.56 27.16
CA ALA A 295 -28.78 25.39 26.25
C ALA A 295 -27.68 25.39 25.18
N MET A 296 -27.36 26.56 24.58
CA MET A 296 -26.24 26.69 23.64
C MET A 296 -24.90 26.37 24.32
N GLY A 297 -24.65 26.88 25.52
CA GLY A 297 -23.43 26.57 26.29
C GLY A 297 -23.29 25.07 26.59
N PHE A 298 -24.37 24.38 26.93
CA PHE A 298 -24.37 22.91 27.10
C PHE A 298 -24.09 22.16 25.81
N SER A 299 -24.62 22.63 24.66
CA SER A 299 -24.35 22.08 23.35
C SER A 299 -22.85 22.15 23.04
N ASP A 300 -22.22 23.30 23.23
CA ASP A 300 -20.78 23.48 22.97
C ASP A 300 -19.91 22.59 23.85
N ILE A 301 -20.23 22.49 25.16
CA ILE A 301 -19.52 21.60 26.10
C ILE A 301 -19.65 20.14 25.63
N THR A 302 -20.81 19.70 25.17
CA THR A 302 -21.07 18.35 24.70
C THR A 302 -20.25 18.05 23.45
N VAL A 303 -20.21 18.96 22.47
CA VAL A 303 -19.43 18.84 21.23
C VAL A 303 -17.92 18.76 21.53
N ILE A 304 -17.42 19.64 22.42
CA ILE A 304 -16.00 19.64 22.83
C ILE A 304 -15.67 18.36 23.59
N GLY A 305 -16.52 17.93 24.52
CA GLY A 305 -16.34 16.68 25.27
C GLY A 305 -16.27 15.45 24.36
N ASN A 306 -17.14 15.38 23.33
CA ASN A 306 -17.16 14.30 22.36
C ASN A 306 -15.90 14.32 21.48
N ALA A 307 -15.40 15.48 21.09
CA ALA A 307 -14.14 15.63 20.34
C ALA A 307 -12.91 15.17 21.18
N ILE A 308 -12.90 15.46 22.49
CA ILE A 308 -11.86 14.98 23.42
C ILE A 308 -11.96 13.46 23.57
N ARG A 309 -13.17 12.90 23.67
CA ARG A 309 -13.41 11.45 23.74
C ARG A 309 -12.87 10.74 22.49
N LEU A 310 -13.11 11.27 21.29
CA LEU A 310 -12.55 10.77 20.04
C LEU A 310 -11.01 10.69 20.13
N LYS A 311 -10.38 11.79 20.53
CA LYS A 311 -8.91 11.85 20.68
C LYS A 311 -8.38 10.79 21.64
N HIS A 312 -9.07 10.53 22.75
CA HIS A 312 -8.68 9.49 23.71
C HIS A 312 -8.89 8.08 23.18
N LYS A 313 -10.01 7.82 22.48
CA LYS A 313 -10.30 6.53 21.84
C LYS A 313 -9.22 6.14 20.84
N LEU A 314 -8.86 7.06 19.95
CA LEU A 314 -7.84 6.85 18.93
C LEU A 314 -6.43 6.67 19.54
N ARG A 315 -6.12 7.38 20.62
CA ARG A 315 -4.83 7.21 21.33
C ARG A 315 -4.71 5.83 22.00
N LYS A 316 -5.79 5.29 22.57
CA LYS A 316 -5.78 3.95 23.19
C LYS A 316 -5.61 2.83 22.16
N ARG A 317 -6.05 3.02 20.92
CA ARG A 317 -5.91 2.06 19.83
C ARG A 317 -4.42 1.87 19.46
N ARG A 318 -3.67 2.97 19.36
CA ARG A 318 -2.23 2.96 19.09
C ARG A 318 -1.41 2.13 20.08
N ILE A 319 -1.75 2.18 21.38
CA ILE A 319 -1.03 1.45 22.44
C ILE A 319 -1.24 -0.07 22.35
N LYS A 320 -2.33 -0.52 21.72
CA LYS A 320 -2.64 -1.95 21.53
C LYS A 320 -1.99 -2.57 20.28
N THR A 321 -1.49 -1.75 19.36
CA THR A 321 -0.93 -2.17 18.07
C THR A 321 0.61 -2.13 18.07
N GLN A 322 1.24 -1.56 19.10
CA GLN A 322 2.67 -1.63 19.41
C GLN A 322 2.95 -2.74 20.43
#